data_a0ee7f1bf42f00ee6eac0d867a15b2a2
#
_entry.id   a0ee7f1bf42f00ee6eac0d867a15b2a2
#
_cell.length_a   1.000
_cell.length_b   1.000
_cell.length_c   1.000
_cell.angle_alpha   90.00
_cell.angle_beta   90.00
_cell.angle_gamma   90.00
#
_symmetry.space_group_name_H-M   'P 1'
#
loop_
_entity.id
_entity.type
_entity.pdbx_description
1 polymer ?
#
loop_
_entity_poly.entity_id
_entity_poly.type
_entity_poly.pdbx_seq_one_letter_code
_entity_poly.pdbx_strand_id
1 'polypeptide(L)'
;MAALGWLTPRKRSATARSVLAGEAAAEAGLKSSQEIDGVGAAPTGIADPAVPDFPVFGDARAAAFFDLDNTVMQGAAIFHFGRGLYKRKFFQRRELARFAWQQAWFRLAGVEDPQHMQDARDSALSIVKGHRVAELMSIGEEIYDEYMADRIWPGTRTLAQAHLDAGQQVWLVTAAPVETATIIARRLGLTGALGTVAESIDGVYTGKLVGEPLHGPAKAEAVRALAAAEGFHLERCAAYSDSHNDIPMLSLVGHPYAINPDTKLRKHAKDREWRLRDYRTGRKAAKVGIPAAAGVGALAGGTAAAVALHRRRR
;
A
#
# COMPACT_ATOMS: atom_id res chain seq x y z
N MET A 1 20.01 -36.74 40.06
CA MET A 1 19.23 -35.51 40.11
C MET A 1 19.82 -34.52 39.12
N ALA A 2 19.30 -34.47 37.91
CA ALA A 2 19.74 -33.57 36.85
C ALA A 2 18.78 -32.38 36.78
N ALA A 3 19.33 -31.19 37.01
CA ALA A 3 18.59 -29.93 36.99
C ALA A 3 18.13 -29.61 35.55
N LEU A 4 16.83 -29.63 35.31
CA LEU A 4 16.20 -29.10 34.11
C LEU A 4 16.36 -27.56 34.14
N GLY A 5 17.35 -27.04 33.41
CA GLY A 5 17.50 -25.62 33.13
C GLY A 5 16.33 -25.12 32.32
N TRP A 6 15.57 -24.23 32.89
CA TRP A 6 14.50 -23.48 32.21
C TRP A 6 15.12 -22.62 31.10
N LEU A 7 14.99 -23.06 29.85
CA LEU A 7 15.32 -22.26 28.69
C LEU A 7 14.29 -21.12 28.59
N THR A 8 14.64 -19.96 29.14
CA THR A 8 13.92 -18.72 28.81
C THR A 8 13.97 -18.51 27.30
N PRO A 9 12.84 -18.22 26.62
CA PRO A 9 12.85 -17.96 25.20
C PRO A 9 13.74 -16.76 24.93
N ARG A 10 14.89 -17.00 24.25
CA ARG A 10 15.78 -15.95 23.79
C ARG A 10 14.94 -14.96 22.95
N LYS A 11 14.84 -13.69 23.38
CA LYS A 11 14.26 -12.63 22.58
C LYS A 11 15.02 -12.62 21.24
N ARG A 12 14.35 -12.96 20.15
CA ARG A 12 14.97 -12.91 18.81
C ARG A 12 15.43 -11.48 18.55
N SER A 13 16.58 -11.30 17.89
CA SER A 13 17.07 -9.97 17.48
C SER A 13 16.06 -9.28 16.54
N ALA A 14 16.10 -7.97 16.44
CA ALA A 14 15.24 -7.23 15.52
C ALA A 14 15.38 -7.76 14.07
N THR A 15 16.62 -8.03 13.64
CA THR A 15 16.90 -8.62 12.33
C THR A 15 16.24 -9.98 12.14
N ALA A 16 16.32 -10.89 13.13
CA ALA A 16 15.69 -12.21 13.05
C ALA A 16 14.14 -12.11 12.99
N ARG A 17 13.54 -11.09 13.62
CA ARG A 17 12.09 -10.85 13.53
C ARG A 17 11.66 -10.30 12.17
N SER A 18 12.49 -9.43 11.57
CA SER A 18 12.24 -8.91 10.21
C SER A 18 12.34 -10.02 9.16
N VAL A 19 13.32 -10.92 9.28
CA VAL A 19 13.45 -12.09 8.39
C VAL A 19 12.22 -12.99 8.51
N LEU A 20 11.80 -13.33 9.72
CA LEU A 20 10.61 -14.16 9.94
C LEU A 20 9.35 -13.51 9.33
N ALA A 21 9.18 -12.20 9.49
CA ALA A 21 8.06 -11.48 8.91
C ALA A 21 8.11 -11.50 7.38
N GLY A 22 9.31 -11.36 6.80
CA GLY A 22 9.51 -11.42 5.35
C GLY A 22 9.18 -12.79 4.77
N GLU A 23 9.70 -13.86 5.39
CA GLU A 23 9.41 -15.24 4.99
C GLU A 23 7.92 -15.57 5.10
N ALA A 24 7.27 -15.19 6.21
CA ALA A 24 5.84 -15.40 6.40
C ALA A 24 4.99 -14.64 5.36
N ALA A 25 5.39 -13.40 5.03
CA ALA A 25 4.71 -12.61 4.01
C ALA A 25 4.87 -13.24 2.62
N ALA A 26 6.06 -13.72 2.27
CA ALA A 26 6.31 -14.39 1.00
C ALA A 26 5.48 -15.69 0.89
N GLU A 27 5.45 -16.52 1.93
CA GLU A 27 4.63 -17.74 1.95
C GLU A 27 3.13 -17.44 1.83
N ALA A 28 2.62 -16.45 2.56
CA ALA A 28 1.23 -16.05 2.47
C ALA A 28 0.89 -15.46 1.08
N GLY A 29 1.79 -14.68 0.51
CA GLY A 29 1.65 -14.13 -0.84
C GLY A 29 1.58 -15.21 -1.91
N LEU A 30 2.47 -16.20 -1.88
CA LEU A 30 2.47 -17.32 -2.81
C LEU A 30 1.19 -18.17 -2.71
N LYS A 31 0.66 -18.38 -1.51
CA LYS A 31 -0.64 -19.05 -1.34
C LYS A 31 -1.78 -18.26 -1.95
N SER A 32 -1.82 -16.93 -1.74
CA SER A 32 -2.87 -16.08 -2.25
C SER A 32 -2.80 -15.86 -3.76
N SER A 33 -1.61 -15.88 -4.38
CA SER A 33 -1.48 -15.77 -5.84
C SER A 33 -2.12 -16.95 -6.58
N GLN A 34 -2.02 -18.16 -6.04
CA GLN A 34 -2.68 -19.35 -6.60
C GLN A 34 -4.22 -19.24 -6.58
N GLU A 35 -4.78 -18.48 -5.63
CA GLU A 35 -6.22 -18.19 -5.56
C GLU A 35 -6.61 -17.10 -6.58
N ILE A 36 -5.72 -16.16 -6.91
CA ILE A 36 -5.94 -15.08 -7.87
C ILE A 36 -5.95 -15.59 -9.31
N ASP A 37 -5.05 -16.50 -9.66
CA ASP A 37 -4.93 -17.08 -11.02
C ASP A 37 -6.21 -17.77 -11.50
N GLY A 38 -7.11 -18.17 -10.58
CA GLY A 38 -8.42 -18.75 -10.91
C GLY A 38 -9.51 -17.72 -11.27
N VAL A 39 -9.26 -16.44 -11.07
CA VAL A 39 -10.25 -15.36 -11.31
C VAL A 39 -9.76 -14.52 -12.48
N GLY A 40 -10.36 -14.72 -13.67
CA GLY A 40 -10.02 -13.94 -14.85
C GLY A 40 -10.06 -12.43 -14.57
N ALA A 41 -8.97 -11.73 -14.89
CA ALA A 41 -8.87 -10.28 -14.75
C ALA A 41 -9.95 -9.59 -15.59
N ALA A 42 -10.78 -8.78 -14.97
CA ALA A 42 -11.74 -7.94 -15.68
C ALA A 42 -10.97 -6.86 -16.47
N PRO A 43 -11.18 -6.75 -17.80
CA PRO A 43 -10.56 -5.71 -18.59
C PRO A 43 -11.21 -4.37 -18.22
N THR A 44 -10.49 -3.54 -17.51
CA THR A 44 -10.95 -2.17 -17.21
C THR A 44 -10.27 -1.22 -18.18
N GLY A 45 -10.98 -0.98 -19.30
CA GLY A 45 -10.61 0.08 -20.21
C GLY A 45 -10.70 1.44 -19.54
N ILE A 46 -9.63 2.18 -19.60
CA ILE A 46 -9.44 3.59 -19.96
C ILE A 46 -7.94 3.79 -19.79
N ALA A 47 -7.20 3.74 -20.91
CA ALA A 47 -5.79 4.09 -20.96
C ALA A 47 -5.66 5.59 -20.73
N ASP A 48 -5.09 5.99 -19.58
CA ASP A 48 -4.51 7.30 -19.41
C ASP A 48 -3.16 7.33 -20.16
N PRO A 49 -2.86 8.35 -20.97
CA PRO A 49 -1.66 8.39 -21.85
C PRO A 49 -0.32 8.53 -21.11
N ALA A 50 -0.24 8.18 -19.84
CA ALA A 50 1.01 8.08 -19.11
C ALA A 50 1.76 6.79 -19.49
N VAL A 51 2.18 6.70 -20.75
CA VAL A 51 3.14 5.67 -21.20
C VAL A 51 4.37 5.70 -20.26
N PRO A 52 4.84 4.55 -19.75
CA PRO A 52 6.09 4.51 -18.98
C PRO A 52 7.22 5.14 -19.79
N ASP A 53 7.98 6.08 -19.22
CA ASP A 53 9.15 6.70 -19.88
C ASP A 53 10.32 5.71 -20.06
N PHE A 54 10.08 4.43 -19.85
CA PHE A 54 11.08 3.38 -20.00
C PHE A 54 10.43 2.16 -20.62
N PRO A 55 11.13 1.47 -21.52
CA PRO A 55 10.64 0.22 -22.04
C PRO A 55 10.63 -0.83 -20.94
N VAL A 56 9.46 -1.38 -20.65
CA VAL A 56 9.35 -2.62 -19.88
C VAL A 56 9.59 -3.75 -20.87
N PHE A 57 10.74 -4.41 -20.73
CA PHE A 57 11.06 -5.57 -21.58
C PHE A 57 10.42 -6.83 -21.02
N GLY A 58 9.86 -7.66 -21.88
CA GLY A 58 9.35 -8.97 -21.51
C GLY A 58 10.44 -9.84 -20.92
N ASP A 59 10.32 -10.18 -19.62
CA ASP A 59 11.28 -10.99 -18.90
C ASP A 59 10.58 -11.75 -17.76
N ALA A 60 10.33 -13.03 -17.95
CA ALA A 60 9.69 -13.89 -16.98
C ALA A 60 10.48 -14.08 -15.65
N ARG A 61 11.77 -13.69 -15.62
CA ARG A 61 12.60 -13.70 -14.42
C ARG A 61 12.71 -12.33 -13.76
N ALA A 62 11.95 -11.36 -14.21
CA ALA A 62 11.81 -10.05 -13.60
C ALA A 62 10.40 -9.88 -13.04
N ALA A 63 10.28 -9.15 -11.95
CA ALA A 63 9.02 -8.78 -11.34
C ALA A 63 9.00 -7.29 -10.98
N ALA A 64 7.80 -6.75 -10.77
CA ALA A 64 7.61 -5.40 -10.29
C ALA A 64 6.97 -5.43 -8.88
N PHE A 65 7.60 -4.74 -7.94
CA PHE A 65 7.18 -4.65 -6.54
C PHE A 65 6.63 -3.26 -6.25
N PHE A 66 5.38 -3.16 -5.88
CA PHE A 66 4.72 -1.90 -5.60
C PHE A 66 4.37 -1.78 -4.12
N ASP A 67 4.85 -0.72 -3.47
CA ASP A 67 4.24 -0.30 -2.21
C ASP A 67 2.79 0.14 -2.46
N LEU A 68 1.95 0.04 -1.44
CA LEU A 68 0.51 0.30 -1.56
C LEU A 68 0.15 1.74 -1.19
N ASP A 69 0.46 2.15 0.04
CA ASP A 69 -0.04 3.38 0.64
C ASP A 69 0.63 4.61 0.02
N ASN A 70 -0.16 5.55 -0.55
CA ASN A 70 0.28 6.70 -1.36
C ASN A 70 1.09 6.37 -2.63
N THR A 71 1.44 5.13 -2.87
CA THR A 71 2.10 4.64 -4.10
C THR A 71 1.08 4.14 -5.10
N VAL A 72 0.33 3.08 -4.80
CA VAL A 72 -0.75 2.53 -5.64
C VAL A 72 -2.07 3.22 -5.33
N MET A 73 -2.37 3.47 -4.06
CA MET A 73 -3.60 4.12 -3.65
C MET A 73 -3.35 5.42 -2.86
N GLN A 74 -4.38 6.27 -2.81
CA GLN A 74 -4.35 7.53 -2.07
C GLN A 74 -4.67 7.30 -0.60
N GLY A 75 -3.74 7.64 0.29
CA GLY A 75 -3.87 7.43 1.72
C GLY A 75 -3.48 6.02 2.14
N ALA A 76 -3.78 5.67 3.39
CA ALA A 76 -3.43 4.37 3.94
C ALA A 76 -4.59 3.37 3.84
N ALA A 77 -4.31 2.19 3.29
CA ALA A 77 -5.28 1.11 3.11
C ALA A 77 -5.93 0.71 4.44
N ILE A 78 -5.13 0.60 5.50
CA ILE A 78 -5.63 0.24 6.85
C ILE A 78 -6.65 1.26 7.38
N PHE A 79 -6.50 2.55 7.03
CA PHE A 79 -7.45 3.59 7.44
C PHE A 79 -8.81 3.43 6.74
N HIS A 80 -8.81 3.16 5.43
CA HIS A 80 -10.02 2.93 4.65
C HIS A 80 -10.71 1.64 5.08
N PHE A 81 -9.93 0.59 5.33
CA PHE A 81 -10.41 -0.69 5.85
C PHE A 81 -11.06 -0.52 7.23
N GLY A 82 -10.37 0.11 8.16
CA GLY A 82 -10.89 0.38 9.52
C GLY A 82 -12.17 1.22 9.50
N ARG A 83 -12.28 2.22 8.61
CA ARG A 83 -13.49 3.02 8.41
C ARG A 83 -14.66 2.17 7.93
N GLY A 84 -14.42 1.24 7.00
CA GLY A 84 -15.43 0.31 6.49
C GLY A 84 -15.93 -0.66 7.56
N LEU A 85 -15.02 -1.23 8.35
CA LEU A 85 -15.34 -2.09 9.49
C LEU A 85 -16.16 -1.34 10.56
N TYR A 86 -15.78 -0.08 10.83
CA TYR A 86 -16.53 0.76 11.78
C TYR A 86 -17.99 0.98 11.35
N LYS A 87 -18.23 1.34 10.10
CA LYS A 87 -19.60 1.54 9.59
C LYS A 87 -20.43 0.27 9.64
N ARG A 88 -19.82 -0.89 9.49
CA ARG A 88 -20.47 -2.20 9.58
C ARG A 88 -20.67 -2.66 11.01
N LYS A 89 -20.32 -1.81 12.01
CA LYS A 89 -20.40 -2.12 13.45
C LYS A 89 -19.64 -3.39 13.84
N PHE A 90 -18.59 -3.72 13.06
CA PHE A 90 -17.71 -4.85 13.34
C PHE A 90 -17.01 -4.70 14.69
N PHE A 91 -16.81 -3.45 15.14
CA PHE A 91 -16.24 -3.11 16.44
C PHE A 91 -17.33 -2.66 17.42
N GLN A 92 -17.19 -3.06 18.67
CA GLN A 92 -18.01 -2.50 19.75
C GLN A 92 -17.57 -1.05 20.03
N ARG A 93 -18.53 -0.18 20.34
CA ARG A 93 -18.25 1.26 20.62
C ARG A 93 -17.21 1.47 21.71
N ARG A 94 -17.11 0.54 22.68
CA ARG A 94 -16.12 0.58 23.78
C ARG A 94 -14.70 0.37 23.27
N GLU A 95 -14.51 -0.53 22.33
CA GLU A 95 -13.18 -0.83 21.73
C GLU A 95 -12.68 0.37 20.94
N LEU A 96 -13.57 0.99 20.18
CA LEU A 96 -13.25 2.19 19.41
C LEU A 96 -12.94 3.39 20.30
N ALA A 97 -13.71 3.61 21.36
CA ALA A 97 -13.46 4.68 22.34
C ALA A 97 -12.11 4.50 23.02
N ARG A 98 -11.73 3.25 23.35
CA ARG A 98 -10.42 2.92 23.92
C ARG A 98 -9.29 3.19 22.91
N PHE A 99 -9.46 2.79 21.66
CA PHE A 99 -8.48 3.05 20.59
C PHE A 99 -8.33 4.55 20.28
N ALA A 100 -9.45 5.28 20.15
CA ALA A 100 -9.44 6.72 19.92
C ALA A 100 -8.80 7.49 21.09
N TRP A 101 -9.07 7.08 22.33
CA TRP A 101 -8.44 7.66 23.52
C TRP A 101 -6.94 7.41 23.53
N GLN A 102 -6.47 6.21 23.23
CA GLN A 102 -5.05 5.90 23.09
C GLN A 102 -4.41 6.77 22.00
N GLN A 103 -4.99 6.88 20.81
CA GLN A 103 -4.47 7.71 19.73
C GLN A 103 -4.44 9.21 20.06
N ALA A 104 -5.46 9.72 20.76
CA ALA A 104 -5.50 11.12 21.21
C ALA A 104 -4.41 11.39 22.26
N TRP A 105 -4.22 10.48 23.20
CA TRP A 105 -3.16 10.56 24.21
C TRP A 105 -1.76 10.58 23.59
N PHE A 106 -1.49 9.72 22.59
CA PHE A 106 -0.21 9.68 21.88
C PHE A 106 0.10 10.98 21.12
N ARG A 107 -0.89 11.57 20.48
CA ARG A 107 -0.71 12.87 19.80
C ARG A 107 -0.43 14.03 20.76
N LEU A 108 -0.97 13.98 21.95
CA LEU A 108 -0.78 15.00 22.98
C LEU A 108 0.51 14.82 23.76
N ALA A 109 0.94 13.57 23.99
CA ALA A 109 2.13 13.28 24.80
C ALA A 109 3.46 13.45 24.04
N GLY A 110 3.44 13.50 22.68
CA GLY A 110 4.63 13.80 21.86
C GLY A 110 5.79 12.81 22.02
N VAL A 111 5.56 11.62 22.59
CA VAL A 111 6.61 10.64 22.90
C VAL A 111 6.61 9.54 21.84
N GLU A 112 7.64 9.50 21.01
CA GLU A 112 7.97 8.38 20.14
C GLU A 112 8.64 7.25 20.94
N ASP A 113 7.89 6.60 21.84
CA ASP A 113 8.38 5.45 22.59
C ASP A 113 8.03 4.16 21.83
N PRO A 114 9.01 3.28 21.53
CA PRO A 114 8.78 2.00 20.88
C PRO A 114 7.78 1.07 21.61
N GLN A 115 7.66 1.19 22.95
CA GLN A 115 6.68 0.43 23.73
C GLN A 115 5.26 0.84 23.41
N HIS A 116 5.01 2.12 23.20
CA HIS A 116 3.69 2.64 22.86
C HIS A 116 3.21 2.22 21.46
N MET A 117 4.13 2.08 20.50
CA MET A 117 3.81 1.52 19.19
C MET A 117 3.41 0.04 19.31
N GLN A 118 4.03 -0.72 20.20
CA GLN A 118 3.65 -2.11 20.47
C GLN A 118 2.25 -2.20 21.08
N ASP A 119 1.94 -1.35 22.07
CA ASP A 119 0.62 -1.32 22.72
C ASP A 119 -0.51 -0.97 21.74
N ALA A 120 -0.29 -0.02 20.83
CA ALA A 120 -1.26 0.34 19.79
C ALA A 120 -1.48 -0.83 18.81
N ARG A 121 -0.42 -1.53 18.46
CA ARG A 121 -0.44 -2.73 17.61
C ARG A 121 -1.19 -3.87 18.30
N ASP A 122 -0.87 -4.18 19.55
CA ASP A 122 -1.51 -5.25 20.31
C ASP A 122 -3.00 -4.96 20.52
N SER A 123 -3.36 -3.68 20.68
CA SER A 123 -4.75 -3.24 20.72
C SER A 123 -5.47 -3.47 19.39
N ALA A 124 -4.84 -3.15 18.25
CA ALA A 124 -5.43 -3.39 16.92
C ALA A 124 -5.61 -4.89 16.64
N LEU A 125 -4.63 -5.71 17.03
CA LEU A 125 -4.71 -7.17 16.88
C LEU A 125 -5.75 -7.81 17.82
N SER A 126 -5.96 -7.23 19.01
CA SER A 126 -6.99 -7.69 19.93
C SER A 126 -8.41 -7.57 19.36
N ILE A 127 -8.62 -6.64 18.44
CA ILE A 127 -9.90 -6.40 17.77
C ILE A 127 -10.27 -7.55 16.83
N VAL A 128 -9.30 -8.09 16.09
CA VAL A 128 -9.54 -9.20 15.15
C VAL A 128 -9.47 -10.57 15.80
N LYS A 129 -8.98 -10.65 17.05
CA LYS A 129 -8.86 -11.90 17.79
C LYS A 129 -10.20 -12.62 17.90
N GLY A 130 -10.21 -13.91 17.53
CA GLY A 130 -11.40 -14.76 17.58
C GLY A 130 -12.31 -14.66 16.35
N HIS A 131 -12.07 -13.71 15.44
CA HIS A 131 -12.78 -13.64 14.16
C HIS A 131 -12.16 -14.60 13.14
N ARG A 132 -12.98 -15.04 12.19
CA ARG A 132 -12.53 -15.92 11.10
C ARG A 132 -11.88 -15.09 9.99
N VAL A 133 -10.79 -15.58 9.44
CA VAL A 133 -10.10 -14.97 8.29
C VAL A 133 -11.07 -14.79 7.12
N ALA A 134 -11.88 -15.82 6.80
CA ALA A 134 -12.85 -15.78 5.71
C ALA A 134 -13.93 -14.69 5.91
N GLU A 135 -14.34 -14.40 7.16
CA GLU A 135 -15.26 -13.32 7.46
C GLU A 135 -14.66 -11.94 7.13
N LEU A 136 -13.42 -11.69 7.59
CA LEU A 136 -12.73 -10.45 7.28
C LEU A 136 -12.47 -10.28 5.77
N MET A 137 -12.13 -11.36 5.07
CA MET A 137 -11.97 -11.34 3.61
C MET A 137 -13.28 -10.93 2.92
N SER A 138 -14.41 -11.56 3.27
CA SER A 138 -15.72 -11.24 2.69
C SER A 138 -16.12 -9.77 2.92
N ILE A 139 -15.98 -9.28 4.15
CA ILE A 139 -16.26 -7.88 4.49
C ILE A 139 -15.26 -6.95 3.78
N GLY A 140 -14.02 -7.39 3.63
CA GLY A 140 -12.96 -6.63 2.97
C GLY A 140 -13.24 -6.36 1.49
N GLU A 141 -13.85 -7.31 0.77
CA GLU A 141 -14.29 -7.13 -0.62
C GLU A 141 -15.29 -5.98 -0.76
N GLU A 142 -16.30 -5.96 0.11
CA GLU A 142 -17.31 -4.90 0.12
C GLU A 142 -16.70 -3.54 0.50
N ILE A 143 -15.75 -3.53 1.45
CA ILE A 143 -15.02 -2.32 1.86
C ILE A 143 -14.18 -1.79 0.72
N TYR A 144 -13.54 -2.65 -0.06
CA TYR A 144 -12.78 -2.22 -1.23
C TYR A 144 -13.68 -1.48 -2.21
N ASP A 145 -14.81 -2.06 -2.59
CA ASP A 145 -15.74 -1.44 -3.54
C ASP A 145 -16.28 -0.08 -3.04
N GLU A 146 -16.57 0.02 -1.75
CA GLU A 146 -17.17 1.22 -1.16
C GLU A 146 -16.16 2.34 -0.85
N TYR A 147 -14.90 2.01 -0.47
CA TYR A 147 -13.96 2.99 0.08
C TYR A 147 -12.60 3.07 -0.61
N MET A 148 -12.21 2.05 -1.39
CA MET A 148 -10.86 1.96 -1.91
C MET A 148 -10.75 2.07 -3.44
N ALA A 149 -11.73 1.56 -4.19
CA ALA A 149 -11.69 1.48 -5.65
C ALA A 149 -11.39 2.83 -6.30
N ASP A 150 -12.06 3.91 -5.87
CA ASP A 150 -11.85 5.28 -6.38
C ASP A 150 -10.56 5.95 -5.87
N ARG A 151 -9.78 5.27 -5.05
CA ARG A 151 -8.54 5.80 -4.46
C ARG A 151 -7.28 5.34 -5.18
N ILE A 152 -7.39 4.45 -6.14
CA ILE A 152 -6.24 3.98 -6.91
C ILE A 152 -5.71 5.11 -7.80
N TRP A 153 -4.38 5.31 -7.79
CA TRP A 153 -3.73 6.26 -8.67
C TRP A 153 -3.75 5.73 -10.12
N PRO A 154 -4.36 6.44 -11.09
CA PRO A 154 -4.38 5.99 -12.47
C PRO A 154 -2.98 5.74 -13.04
N GLY A 155 -2.04 6.65 -12.80
CA GLY A 155 -0.67 6.53 -13.30
C GLY A 155 0.07 5.31 -12.77
N THR A 156 -0.09 4.97 -11.48
CA THR A 156 0.55 3.76 -10.92
C THR A 156 -0.14 2.49 -11.43
N ARG A 157 -1.46 2.52 -11.62
CA ARG A 157 -2.20 1.43 -12.27
C ARG A 157 -1.69 1.17 -13.69
N THR A 158 -1.46 2.22 -14.48
CA THR A 158 -0.88 2.10 -15.84
C THR A 158 0.52 1.50 -15.80
N LEU A 159 1.37 1.87 -14.82
CA LEU A 159 2.68 1.26 -14.63
C LEU A 159 2.59 -0.23 -14.31
N ALA A 160 1.71 -0.62 -13.39
CA ALA A 160 1.49 -2.02 -13.04
C ALA A 160 1.01 -2.83 -14.25
N GLN A 161 0.06 -2.28 -15.03
CA GLN A 161 -0.46 -2.91 -16.24
C GLN A 161 0.64 -3.08 -17.29
N ALA A 162 1.53 -2.11 -17.48
CA ALA A 162 2.64 -2.22 -18.43
C ALA A 162 3.60 -3.37 -18.09
N HIS A 163 3.82 -3.66 -16.80
CA HIS A 163 4.59 -4.84 -16.38
C HIS A 163 3.85 -6.15 -16.68
N LEU A 164 2.54 -6.21 -16.38
CA LEU A 164 1.70 -7.38 -16.71
C LEU A 164 1.66 -7.64 -18.22
N ASP A 165 1.49 -6.60 -19.04
CA ASP A 165 1.47 -6.68 -20.50
C ASP A 165 2.81 -7.17 -21.07
N ALA A 166 3.91 -6.89 -20.38
CA ALA A 166 5.24 -7.40 -20.69
C ALA A 166 5.49 -8.84 -20.17
N GLY A 167 4.49 -9.49 -19.57
CA GLY A 167 4.59 -10.84 -19.04
C GLY A 167 5.38 -10.94 -17.72
N GLN A 168 5.57 -9.81 -17.01
CA GLN A 168 6.21 -9.80 -15.70
C GLN A 168 5.17 -9.99 -14.60
N GLN A 169 5.57 -10.63 -13.51
CA GLN A 169 4.75 -10.68 -12.31
C GLN A 169 4.75 -9.31 -11.59
N VAL A 170 3.59 -8.94 -11.04
CA VAL A 170 3.40 -7.68 -10.30
C VAL A 170 2.89 -7.97 -8.91
N TRP A 171 3.62 -7.53 -7.90
CA TRP A 171 3.36 -7.81 -6.50
C TRP A 171 3.18 -6.52 -5.69
N LEU A 172 2.14 -6.47 -4.85
CA LEU A 172 2.04 -5.46 -3.80
C LEU A 172 2.96 -5.84 -2.64
N VAL A 173 3.59 -4.84 -2.00
CA VAL A 173 4.45 -5.03 -0.82
C VAL A 173 4.10 -3.95 0.22
N THR A 174 3.35 -4.30 1.26
CA THR A 174 2.75 -3.31 2.16
C THR A 174 2.78 -3.70 3.63
N ALA A 175 2.80 -2.70 4.50
CA ALA A 175 2.61 -2.90 5.94
C ALA A 175 1.15 -3.22 6.33
N ALA A 176 0.18 -3.04 5.42
CA ALA A 176 -1.21 -3.43 5.63
C ALA A 176 -1.34 -4.95 5.83
N PRO A 177 -2.43 -5.44 6.44
CA PRO A 177 -2.71 -6.86 6.55
C PRO A 177 -2.69 -7.54 5.17
N VAL A 178 -2.13 -8.74 5.09
CA VAL A 178 -1.99 -9.50 3.84
C VAL A 178 -3.37 -9.73 3.19
N GLU A 179 -4.41 -9.93 3.96
CA GLU A 179 -5.78 -10.11 3.49
C GLU A 179 -6.27 -8.87 2.70
N THR A 180 -6.07 -7.68 3.27
CA THR A 180 -6.42 -6.41 2.60
C THR A 180 -5.60 -6.23 1.32
N ALA A 181 -4.31 -6.51 1.38
CA ALA A 181 -3.42 -6.40 0.23
C ALA A 181 -3.79 -7.39 -0.88
N THR A 182 -4.18 -8.63 -0.54
CA THR A 182 -4.63 -9.66 -1.48
C THR A 182 -5.92 -9.25 -2.19
N ILE A 183 -6.89 -8.69 -1.46
CA ILE A 183 -8.12 -8.16 -2.06
C ILE A 183 -7.78 -7.08 -3.10
N ILE A 184 -6.93 -6.13 -2.74
CA ILE A 184 -6.52 -5.04 -3.64
C ILE A 184 -5.78 -5.59 -4.86
N ALA A 185 -4.83 -6.52 -4.67
CA ALA A 185 -4.08 -7.15 -5.75
C ALA A 185 -5.03 -7.86 -6.74
N ARG A 186 -5.96 -8.66 -6.23
CA ARG A 186 -6.96 -9.36 -7.04
C ARG A 186 -7.83 -8.39 -7.84
N ARG A 187 -8.33 -7.33 -7.22
CA ARG A 187 -9.16 -6.31 -7.86
C ARG A 187 -8.43 -5.49 -8.93
N LEU A 188 -7.11 -5.40 -8.83
CA LEU A 188 -6.26 -4.73 -9.81
C LEU A 188 -5.71 -5.69 -10.89
N GLY A 189 -5.98 -7.00 -10.77
CA GLY A 189 -5.43 -8.02 -11.68
C GLY A 189 -3.93 -8.23 -11.53
N LEU A 190 -3.37 -7.96 -10.33
CA LEU A 190 -1.96 -8.18 -10.03
C LEU A 190 -1.70 -9.65 -9.69
N THR A 191 -0.43 -10.07 -9.74
CA THR A 191 -0.04 -11.46 -9.45
C THR A 191 -0.30 -11.84 -8.01
N GLY A 192 -0.01 -10.93 -7.04
CA GLY A 192 -0.22 -11.22 -5.63
C GLY A 192 0.19 -10.07 -4.72
N ALA A 193 0.22 -10.34 -3.42
CA ALA A 193 0.55 -9.35 -2.41
C ALA A 193 1.38 -9.93 -1.26
N LEU A 194 2.34 -9.15 -0.79
CA LEU A 194 3.10 -9.36 0.42
C LEU A 194 2.61 -8.35 1.45
N GLY A 195 2.06 -8.82 2.54
CA GLY A 195 1.49 -7.98 3.60
C GLY A 195 1.91 -8.45 4.99
N THR A 196 1.52 -7.69 6.01
CA THR A 196 1.69 -8.11 7.40
C THR A 196 0.81 -9.32 7.69
N VAL A 197 1.39 -10.41 8.18
CA VAL A 197 0.68 -11.65 8.46
C VAL A 197 0.23 -11.71 9.92
N ALA A 198 -1.10 -11.73 10.13
CA ALA A 198 -1.67 -12.06 11.42
C ALA A 198 -1.71 -13.58 11.62
N GLU A 199 -1.34 -14.04 12.82
CA GLU A 199 -1.37 -15.46 13.16
C GLU A 199 -2.82 -15.94 13.23
N SER A 200 -3.11 -17.05 12.54
CA SER A 200 -4.39 -17.75 12.63
C SER A 200 -4.18 -19.23 12.87
N ILE A 201 -5.10 -19.85 13.62
CA ILE A 201 -5.16 -21.29 13.86
C ILE A 201 -6.56 -21.73 13.41
N ASP A 202 -6.60 -22.73 12.54
CA ASP A 202 -7.87 -23.26 11.97
C ASP A 202 -8.75 -22.14 11.34
N GLY A 203 -8.10 -21.13 10.73
CA GLY A 203 -8.77 -20.00 10.09
C GLY A 203 -9.35 -18.97 11.05
N VAL A 204 -8.93 -18.98 12.34
CA VAL A 204 -9.36 -18.02 13.37
C VAL A 204 -8.16 -17.23 13.87
N TYR A 205 -8.23 -15.91 13.89
CA TYR A 205 -7.14 -15.05 14.36
C TYR A 205 -6.86 -15.23 15.85
N THR A 206 -5.58 -15.38 16.19
CA THR A 206 -5.12 -15.49 17.59
C THR A 206 -4.93 -14.14 18.26
N GLY A 207 -4.88 -13.05 17.49
CA GLY A 207 -4.56 -11.72 17.97
C GLY A 207 -3.05 -11.45 18.07
N LYS A 208 -2.24 -12.22 17.34
CA LYS A 208 -0.77 -12.05 17.27
C LYS A 208 -0.35 -11.87 15.82
N LEU A 209 0.90 -11.43 15.61
CA LEU A 209 1.54 -11.42 14.29
C LEU A 209 2.52 -12.58 14.16
N VAL A 210 2.75 -12.99 12.92
CA VAL A 210 3.88 -13.83 12.55
C VAL A 210 5.07 -12.90 12.27
N GLY A 211 5.98 -12.77 13.24
CA GLY A 211 7.13 -11.87 13.17
C GLY A 211 6.79 -10.40 13.50
N GLU A 212 7.32 -9.48 12.70
CA GLU A 212 7.09 -8.03 12.80
C GLU A 212 6.09 -7.57 11.71
N PRO A 213 5.53 -6.35 11.79
CA PRO A 213 4.83 -5.74 10.67
C PRO A 213 5.75 -5.67 9.44
N LEU A 214 5.18 -5.86 8.25
CA LEU A 214 5.94 -5.81 7.00
C LEU A 214 6.30 -4.36 6.63
N HIS A 215 7.26 -3.79 7.36
CA HIS A 215 7.68 -2.41 7.23
C HIS A 215 9.21 -2.28 7.14
N GLY A 216 9.71 -1.32 6.36
CA GLY A 216 11.13 -1.04 6.22
C GLY A 216 11.95 -2.29 5.83
N PRO A 217 12.92 -2.73 6.67
CA PRO A 217 13.74 -3.90 6.37
C PRO A 217 12.95 -5.18 6.13
N ALA A 218 11.81 -5.38 6.81
CA ALA A 218 10.99 -6.58 6.62
C ALA A 218 10.41 -6.69 5.20
N LYS A 219 10.08 -5.56 4.55
CA LYS A 219 9.68 -5.54 3.13
C LYS A 219 10.81 -6.05 2.23
N ALA A 220 12.05 -5.63 2.51
CA ALA A 220 13.21 -6.10 1.77
C ALA A 220 13.42 -7.61 1.92
N GLU A 221 13.23 -8.15 3.12
CA GLU A 221 13.33 -9.59 3.36
C GLU A 221 12.21 -10.37 2.65
N ALA A 222 10.98 -9.84 2.62
CA ALA A 222 9.87 -10.47 1.90
C ALA A 222 10.13 -10.53 0.38
N VAL A 223 10.65 -9.44 -0.19
CA VAL A 223 11.03 -9.41 -1.62
C VAL A 223 12.16 -10.40 -1.90
N ARG A 224 13.18 -10.52 -1.03
CA ARG A 224 14.23 -11.53 -1.18
C ARG A 224 13.69 -12.96 -1.11
N ALA A 225 12.85 -13.24 -0.14
CA ALA A 225 12.26 -14.56 0.05
C ALA A 225 11.39 -14.95 -1.16
N LEU A 226 10.55 -14.03 -1.64
CA LEU A 226 9.74 -14.25 -2.83
C LEU A 226 10.61 -14.44 -4.08
N ALA A 227 11.62 -13.60 -4.28
CA ALA A 227 12.51 -13.70 -5.43
C ALA A 227 13.26 -15.04 -5.45
N ALA A 228 13.66 -15.54 -4.28
CA ALA A 228 14.29 -16.87 -4.17
C ALA A 228 13.31 -18.00 -4.50
N ALA A 229 12.04 -17.88 -4.08
CA ALA A 229 11.00 -18.89 -4.34
C ALA A 229 10.59 -18.95 -5.82
N GLU A 230 10.42 -17.77 -6.45
CA GLU A 230 9.96 -17.61 -7.84
C GLU A 230 11.10 -17.60 -8.87
N GLY A 231 12.36 -17.55 -8.42
CA GLY A 231 13.53 -17.49 -9.30
C GLY A 231 13.73 -16.15 -9.99
N PHE A 232 13.31 -15.03 -9.37
CA PHE A 232 13.52 -13.70 -9.92
C PHE A 232 14.96 -13.22 -9.76
N HIS A 233 15.45 -12.54 -10.77
CA HIS A 233 16.74 -11.83 -10.74
C HIS A 233 16.50 -10.39 -10.27
N LEU A 234 16.79 -10.10 -9.01
CA LEU A 234 16.51 -8.80 -8.40
C LEU A 234 17.10 -7.61 -9.15
N GLU A 235 18.28 -7.77 -9.77
CA GLU A 235 18.92 -6.75 -10.61
C GLU A 235 18.13 -6.41 -11.89
N ARG A 236 17.14 -7.25 -12.24
CA ARG A 236 16.25 -7.06 -13.40
C ARG A 236 14.85 -6.63 -12.98
N CYS A 237 14.56 -6.66 -11.68
CA CYS A 237 13.28 -6.28 -11.09
C CYS A 237 13.16 -4.77 -10.93
N ALA A 238 11.90 -4.30 -10.88
CA ALA A 238 11.54 -2.94 -10.53
C ALA A 238 10.87 -2.86 -9.16
N ALA A 239 11.06 -1.75 -8.45
CA ALA A 239 10.33 -1.47 -7.21
C ALA A 239 9.88 0.00 -7.16
N TYR A 240 8.70 0.23 -6.60
CA TYR A 240 7.99 1.50 -6.57
C TYR A 240 7.53 1.82 -5.15
N SER A 241 7.89 3.00 -4.63
CA SER A 241 7.43 3.45 -3.30
C SER A 241 7.44 4.97 -3.17
N ASP A 242 6.64 5.48 -2.21
CA ASP A 242 6.58 6.90 -1.82
C ASP A 242 7.40 7.19 -0.55
N SER A 243 7.81 6.19 0.20
CA SER A 243 8.35 6.31 1.54
C SER A 243 9.86 6.04 1.65
N HIS A 244 10.57 6.89 2.41
CA HIS A 244 11.97 6.64 2.75
C HIS A 244 12.19 5.35 3.56
N ASN A 245 11.17 4.84 4.25
CA ASN A 245 11.27 3.59 4.98
C ASN A 245 11.48 2.39 4.04
N ASP A 246 11.12 2.52 2.75
CA ASP A 246 11.25 1.49 1.74
C ASP A 246 12.58 1.56 0.96
N ILE A 247 13.52 2.44 1.35
CA ILE A 247 14.87 2.47 0.80
C ILE A 247 15.54 1.08 0.82
N PRO A 248 15.42 0.26 1.90
CA PRO A 248 15.96 -1.11 1.87
C PRO A 248 15.39 -1.96 0.75
N MET A 249 14.08 -1.91 0.49
CA MET A 249 13.42 -2.64 -0.61
C MET A 249 13.82 -2.07 -1.98
N LEU A 250 13.80 -0.75 -2.15
CA LEU A 250 14.18 -0.08 -3.40
C LEU A 250 15.64 -0.34 -3.77
N SER A 251 16.53 -0.47 -2.78
CA SER A 251 17.95 -0.73 -2.99
C SER A 251 18.28 -2.18 -3.37
N LEU A 252 17.31 -3.10 -3.31
CA LEU A 252 17.49 -4.50 -3.71
C LEU A 252 17.41 -4.72 -5.20
N VAL A 253 16.69 -3.86 -5.90
CA VAL A 253 16.33 -4.06 -7.30
C VAL A 253 17.20 -3.20 -8.23
N GLY A 254 17.31 -3.65 -9.48
CA GLY A 254 18.07 -2.87 -10.49
C GLY A 254 17.31 -1.62 -10.98
N HIS A 255 15.99 -1.58 -10.80
CA HIS A 255 15.15 -0.47 -11.28
C HIS A 255 14.28 0.14 -10.17
N PRO A 256 14.87 0.93 -9.24
CA PRO A 256 14.14 1.63 -8.20
C PRO A 256 13.45 2.90 -8.72
N TYR A 257 12.18 3.09 -8.30
CA TYR A 257 11.35 4.25 -8.63
C TYR A 257 10.75 4.89 -7.40
N ALA A 258 10.94 6.19 -7.23
CA ALA A 258 10.28 6.96 -6.19
C ALA A 258 9.00 7.60 -6.75
N ILE A 259 7.84 7.09 -6.32
CA ILE A 259 6.51 7.54 -6.73
C ILE A 259 5.91 8.40 -5.61
N ASN A 260 5.47 9.63 -5.93
CA ASN A 260 4.92 10.56 -4.95
C ASN A 260 5.81 10.73 -3.69
N PRO A 261 7.15 10.76 -3.80
CA PRO A 261 8.05 10.54 -2.68
C PRO A 261 7.92 11.57 -1.57
N ASP A 262 8.14 11.14 -0.33
CA ASP A 262 8.39 12.02 0.79
C ASP A 262 9.71 12.79 0.61
N THR A 263 9.95 13.77 1.47
CA THR A 263 11.13 14.65 1.34
C THR A 263 12.45 13.89 1.43
N LYS A 264 12.52 12.88 2.32
CA LYS A 264 13.74 12.09 2.55
C LYS A 264 14.00 11.15 1.38
N LEU A 265 12.97 10.42 0.90
CA LEU A 265 13.10 9.57 -0.27
C LEU A 265 13.43 10.38 -1.52
N ARG A 266 12.78 11.55 -1.70
CA ARG A 266 13.08 12.45 -2.84
C ARG A 266 14.54 12.87 -2.86
N LYS A 267 15.11 13.21 -1.70
CA LYS A 267 16.53 13.55 -1.60
C LYS A 267 17.39 12.34 -1.94
N HIS A 268 17.14 11.19 -1.29
CA HIS A 268 17.90 9.96 -1.53
C HIS A 268 17.85 9.52 -3.00
N ALA A 269 16.69 9.58 -3.62
CA ALA A 269 16.50 9.23 -5.03
C ALA A 269 17.29 10.15 -5.98
N LYS A 270 17.36 11.45 -5.68
CA LYS A 270 18.20 12.39 -6.44
C LYS A 270 19.68 12.09 -6.27
N ASP A 271 20.13 11.84 -5.02
CA ASP A 271 21.53 11.55 -4.70
C ASP A 271 22.00 10.21 -5.33
N ARG A 272 21.08 9.30 -5.63
CA ARG A 272 21.32 7.97 -6.23
C ARG A 272 20.91 7.87 -7.69
N GLU A 273 20.45 8.98 -8.31
CA GLU A 273 19.95 9.02 -9.68
C GLU A 273 18.78 8.06 -9.95
N TRP A 274 17.98 7.77 -8.90
CA TRP A 274 16.77 6.98 -9.04
C TRP A 274 15.68 7.76 -9.78
N ARG A 275 14.83 7.07 -10.50
CA ARG A 275 13.75 7.68 -11.24
C ARG A 275 12.66 8.19 -10.29
N LEU A 276 12.13 9.40 -10.59
CA LEU A 276 11.16 10.13 -9.80
C LEU A 276 9.89 10.39 -10.60
N ARG A 277 8.73 10.07 -10.01
CA ARG A 277 7.42 10.42 -10.54
C ARG A 277 6.55 11.01 -9.43
N ASP A 278 5.81 12.08 -9.73
CA ASP A 278 4.91 12.71 -8.76
C ASP A 278 3.54 12.98 -9.40
N TYR A 279 2.60 12.09 -9.16
CA TYR A 279 1.22 12.19 -9.66
C TYR A 279 0.37 13.20 -8.88
N ARG A 280 0.84 13.70 -7.72
CA ARG A 280 0.12 14.68 -6.89
C ARG A 280 0.10 16.07 -7.51
N THR A 281 1.13 16.45 -8.26
CA THR A 281 1.29 17.79 -8.84
C THR A 281 0.31 18.05 -9.99
N GLY A 282 0.08 17.09 -10.87
CA GLY A 282 -0.91 17.20 -11.95
C GLY A 282 -2.33 17.44 -11.45
N ARG A 283 -2.70 16.80 -10.33
CA ARG A 283 -4.02 16.97 -9.71
C ARG A 283 -4.22 18.32 -9.04
N LYS A 284 -3.15 18.91 -8.48
CA LYS A 284 -3.20 20.28 -7.93
C LYS A 284 -3.37 21.29 -9.05
N ALA A 285 -2.65 21.16 -10.16
CA ALA A 285 -2.78 22.02 -11.32
C ALA A 285 -4.18 21.95 -11.95
N ALA A 286 -4.75 20.74 -12.08
CA ALA A 286 -6.11 20.56 -12.58
C ALA A 286 -7.17 21.18 -11.64
N LYS A 287 -7.03 21.05 -10.32
CA LYS A 287 -7.95 21.64 -9.34
C LYS A 287 -7.85 23.15 -9.25
N VAL A 288 -6.68 23.74 -9.51
CA VAL A 288 -6.46 25.20 -9.51
C VAL A 288 -6.77 25.81 -10.87
N GLY A 289 -6.47 25.11 -11.96
CA GLY A 289 -6.66 25.60 -13.33
C GLY A 289 -8.12 25.71 -13.76
N ILE A 290 -9.00 24.78 -13.35
CA ILE A 290 -10.43 24.80 -13.70
C ILE A 290 -11.16 26.02 -13.13
N PRO A 291 -11.02 26.38 -11.82
CA PRO A 291 -11.65 27.60 -11.30
C PRO A 291 -11.06 28.89 -11.90
N ALA A 292 -9.74 28.93 -12.19
CA ALA A 292 -9.12 30.11 -12.80
C ALA A 292 -9.58 30.32 -14.24
N ALA A 293 -9.70 29.26 -15.05
CA ALA A 293 -10.23 29.35 -16.41
C ALA A 293 -11.70 29.77 -16.45
N ALA A 294 -12.53 29.26 -15.50
CA ALA A 294 -13.92 29.68 -15.36
C ALA A 294 -14.04 31.13 -14.90
N GLY A 295 -13.12 31.60 -14.02
CA GLY A 295 -13.08 33.01 -13.58
C GLY A 295 -12.69 33.99 -14.69
N VAL A 296 -11.71 33.64 -15.51
CA VAL A 296 -11.29 34.49 -16.65
C VAL A 296 -12.36 34.52 -17.74
N GLY A 297 -13.05 33.42 -18.02
CA GLY A 297 -14.17 33.37 -18.96
C GLY A 297 -15.36 34.22 -18.50
N ALA A 298 -15.68 34.21 -17.20
CA ALA A 298 -16.75 35.02 -16.64
C ALA A 298 -16.45 36.54 -16.68
N LEU A 299 -15.21 36.96 -16.44
CA LEU A 299 -14.79 38.35 -16.54
C LEU A 299 -14.76 38.82 -17.99
N ALA A 300 -14.30 38.02 -18.95
CA ALA A 300 -14.32 38.37 -20.38
C ALA A 300 -15.72 38.42 -20.95
N GLY A 301 -16.63 37.50 -20.54
CA GLY A 301 -18.05 37.52 -20.92
C GLY A 301 -18.80 38.72 -20.34
N GLY A 302 -18.52 39.09 -19.09
CA GLY A 302 -19.15 40.24 -18.41
C GLY A 302 -18.81 41.58 -19.06
N THR A 303 -17.56 41.78 -19.49
CA THR A 303 -17.13 43.02 -20.17
C THR A 303 -17.73 43.14 -21.57
N ALA A 304 -17.80 42.04 -22.33
CA ALA A 304 -18.43 42.02 -23.65
C ALA A 304 -19.94 42.34 -23.57
N ALA A 305 -20.67 41.82 -22.60
CA ALA A 305 -22.07 42.10 -22.37
C ALA A 305 -22.30 43.56 -21.96
N ALA A 306 -21.47 44.12 -21.09
CA ALA A 306 -21.54 45.51 -20.66
C ALA A 306 -21.32 46.48 -21.83
N VAL A 307 -20.35 46.23 -22.72
CA VAL A 307 -20.08 47.03 -23.92
C VAL A 307 -21.25 46.94 -24.91
N ALA A 308 -21.84 45.77 -25.11
CA ALA A 308 -22.99 45.58 -26.00
C ALA A 308 -24.24 46.31 -25.49
N LEU A 309 -24.50 46.29 -24.18
CA LEU A 309 -25.60 47.06 -23.56
C LEU A 309 -25.39 48.57 -23.65
N HIS A 310 -24.16 49.06 -23.50
CA HIS A 310 -23.85 50.48 -23.60
C HIS A 310 -24.05 51.03 -25.04
N ARG A 311 -23.70 50.22 -26.07
CA ARG A 311 -23.91 50.55 -27.49
C ARG A 311 -25.38 50.57 -27.92
N ARG A 312 -26.29 49.87 -27.23
CA ARG A 312 -27.74 49.88 -27.52
C ARG A 312 -28.48 51.03 -26.88
N ARG A 313 -27.84 51.79 -26.00
CA ARG A 313 -28.45 52.97 -25.33
C ARG A 313 -27.99 54.32 -25.89
N ARG A 314 -27.21 54.29 -26.97
CA ARG A 314 -26.93 55.47 -27.82
C ARG A 314 -27.56 55.23 -29.20
#